data_8857e8a256bd67d9e499a979d398da61
#
_entry.id   8857e8a256bd67d9e499a979d398da61
#
_cell.length_a   1.000
_cell.length_b   1.000
_cell.length_c   1.000
_cell.angle_alpha   90.00
_cell.angle_beta   90.00
_cell.angle_gamma   90.00
#
_symmetry.space_group_name_H-M   'P 1'
#
loop_
_entity.id
_entity.type
_entity.pdbx_description
1 polymer ?
#
loop_
_entity_poly.entity_id
_entity_poly.type
_entity_poly.pdbx_seq_one_letter_code
_entity_poly.pdbx_strand_id
1 'polypeptide(L)'
;MSNLVAIGSRVASRRRTLGLTQSELARKAGVSRATLDALENGRSGELGYSKVANILSALGLELRLQEANRQRPTLEDLLEEDRDDQSLDRRR
;
A
#
# COMPACT_ATOMS: atom_id res chain seq x y z
N MET A 1 -5.56 -0.91 -9.37
CA MET A 1 -6.33 -0.32 -8.27
C MET A 1 -6.08 -1.07 -6.99
N SER A 2 -5.75 -0.32 -5.95
CA SER A 2 -5.54 -0.94 -4.63
C SER A 2 -6.88 -1.10 -3.92
N ASN A 3 -7.05 -2.25 -3.29
CA ASN A 3 -8.21 -2.46 -2.44
C ASN A 3 -7.72 -3.25 -1.22
N LEU A 4 -8.63 -3.47 -0.28
CA LEU A 4 -8.24 -4.11 0.96
C LEU A 4 -7.71 -5.53 0.77
N VAL A 5 -8.22 -6.23 -0.24
CA VAL A 5 -7.71 -7.58 -0.51
C VAL A 5 -6.26 -7.53 -0.95
N ALA A 6 -5.94 -6.62 -1.86
CA ALA A 6 -4.57 -6.46 -2.34
C ALA A 6 -3.65 -5.98 -1.22
N ILE A 7 -4.13 -5.03 -0.42
CA ILE A 7 -3.35 -4.53 0.71
C ILE A 7 -3.09 -5.66 1.70
N GLY A 8 -4.11 -6.46 2.00
CA GLY A 8 -3.97 -7.57 2.93
C GLY A 8 -2.96 -8.60 2.47
N SER A 9 -2.96 -8.88 1.17
CA SER A 9 -2.00 -9.81 0.60
C SER A 9 -0.57 -9.31 0.77
N ARG A 10 -0.34 -8.01 0.52
CA ARG A 10 0.97 -7.41 0.72
C ARG A 10 1.38 -7.41 2.17
N VAL A 11 0.42 -7.16 3.06
CA VAL A 11 0.68 -7.19 4.50
C VAL A 11 1.16 -8.57 4.92
N ALA A 12 0.45 -9.60 4.51
CA ALA A 12 0.80 -10.98 4.88
C ALA A 12 2.18 -11.35 4.35
N SER A 13 2.46 -11.00 3.11
CA SER A 13 3.74 -11.30 2.49
C SER A 13 4.89 -10.60 3.21
N ARG A 14 4.72 -9.31 3.47
CA ARG A 14 5.77 -8.53 4.14
C ARG A 14 5.98 -9.01 5.57
N ARG A 15 4.88 -9.34 6.25
CA ARG A 15 4.98 -9.86 7.61
C ARG A 15 5.83 -11.13 7.65
N ARG A 16 5.56 -12.04 6.72
CA ARG A 16 6.32 -13.30 6.67
C ARG A 16 7.78 -13.06 6.35
N THR A 17 8.03 -12.15 5.44
CA THR A 17 9.42 -11.78 5.08
C THR A 17 10.17 -11.28 6.31
N LEU A 18 9.50 -10.54 7.17
CA LEU A 18 10.12 -10.01 8.37
C LEU A 18 10.13 -11.01 9.53
N GLY A 19 9.55 -12.17 9.35
CA GLY A 19 9.52 -13.20 10.38
C GLY A 19 8.60 -12.90 11.54
N LEU A 20 7.57 -12.10 11.32
CA LEU A 20 6.64 -11.74 12.38
C LEU A 20 5.43 -12.65 12.39
N THR A 21 4.94 -12.95 13.60
CA THR A 21 3.65 -13.62 13.72
C THR A 21 2.54 -12.58 13.60
N GLN A 22 1.32 -13.07 13.34
CA GLN A 22 0.17 -12.15 13.31
C GLN A 22 0.00 -11.44 14.66
N SER A 23 0.21 -12.17 15.75
CA SER A 23 0.07 -11.57 17.08
C SER A 23 1.09 -10.45 17.29
N GLU A 24 2.32 -10.67 16.85
CA GLU A 24 3.35 -9.66 16.99
C GLU A 24 3.03 -8.42 16.18
N LEU A 25 2.60 -8.60 14.94
CA LEU A 25 2.27 -7.47 14.10
C LEU A 25 1.04 -6.74 14.63
N ALA A 26 0.02 -7.48 15.04
CA ALA A 26 -1.19 -6.85 15.57
C ALA A 26 -0.86 -5.98 16.78
N ARG A 27 0.00 -6.47 17.66
CA ARG A 27 0.40 -5.71 18.83
C ARG A 27 1.14 -4.44 18.43
N LYS A 28 2.06 -4.57 17.50
CA LYS A 28 2.82 -3.40 17.02
C LYS A 28 1.93 -2.36 16.39
N ALA A 29 0.93 -2.82 15.66
CA ALA A 29 0.04 -1.91 14.94
C ALA A 29 -1.12 -1.39 15.78
N GLY A 30 -1.30 -1.96 16.96
CA GLY A 30 -2.40 -1.53 17.83
C GLY A 30 -3.76 -1.98 17.35
N VAL A 31 -3.82 -3.14 16.68
CA VAL A 31 -5.09 -3.71 16.23
C VAL A 31 -5.22 -5.10 16.80
N SER A 32 -6.42 -5.66 16.74
CA SER A 32 -6.62 -7.04 17.21
C SER A 32 -6.07 -8.01 16.19
N ARG A 33 -5.67 -9.19 16.67
CA ARG A 33 -5.21 -10.22 15.76
C ARG A 33 -6.32 -10.62 14.77
N ALA A 34 -7.55 -10.63 15.25
CA ALA A 34 -8.69 -10.97 14.40
C ALA A 34 -8.84 -9.98 13.25
N THR A 35 -8.64 -8.69 13.53
CA THR A 35 -8.69 -7.66 12.51
C THR A 35 -7.59 -7.89 11.48
N LEU A 36 -6.39 -8.15 11.94
CA LEU A 36 -5.27 -8.40 11.05
C LEU A 36 -5.49 -9.66 10.22
N ASP A 37 -5.96 -10.72 10.85
CA ASP A 37 -6.22 -11.96 10.13
C ASP A 37 -7.26 -11.79 9.04
N ALA A 38 -8.33 -11.05 9.32
CA ALA A 38 -9.36 -10.79 8.34
C ALA A 38 -8.78 -10.00 7.16
N LEU A 39 -7.93 -9.02 7.45
CA LEU A 39 -7.30 -8.23 6.40
C LEU A 39 -6.41 -9.10 5.53
N GLU A 40 -5.58 -9.92 6.15
CA GLU A 40 -4.63 -10.75 5.41
C GLU A 40 -5.31 -11.79 4.53
N ASN A 41 -6.48 -12.23 4.93
CA ASN A 41 -7.21 -13.28 4.22
C ASN A 41 -8.35 -12.76 3.35
N GLY A 42 -8.39 -11.46 3.15
CA GLY A 42 -9.36 -10.87 2.22
C GLY A 42 -10.79 -10.89 2.70
N ARG A 43 -11.00 -11.00 4.03
CA ARG A 43 -12.33 -11.04 4.60
C ARG A 43 -12.76 -9.71 5.19
N SER A 44 -11.89 -8.72 5.14
CA SER A 44 -12.18 -7.41 5.69
C SER A 44 -12.96 -6.60 4.66
N GLY A 45 -14.23 -6.36 4.92
CA GLY A 45 -15.03 -5.57 4.00
C GLY A 45 -14.69 -4.09 4.09
N GLU A 46 -14.36 -3.66 5.30
CA GLU A 46 -14.09 -2.26 5.57
C GLU A 46 -13.09 -2.15 6.70
N LEU A 47 -12.14 -1.25 6.56
CA LEU A 47 -11.17 -1.02 7.62
C LEU A 47 -10.75 0.43 7.56
N GLY A 48 -10.77 1.10 8.70
CA GLY A 48 -10.44 2.52 8.76
C GLY A 48 -9.01 2.80 8.34
N TYR A 49 -8.82 3.96 7.76
CA TYR A 49 -7.50 4.37 7.26
C TYR A 49 -6.44 4.30 8.34
N SER A 50 -6.76 4.76 9.55
CA SER A 50 -5.76 4.77 10.64
C SER A 50 -5.25 3.38 10.95
N LYS A 51 -6.14 2.39 10.96
CA LYS A 51 -5.73 1.02 11.24
C LYS A 51 -4.85 0.48 10.12
N VAL A 52 -5.24 0.74 8.88
CA VAL A 52 -4.43 0.30 7.74
C VAL A 52 -3.05 0.95 7.80
N ALA A 53 -3.02 2.26 8.03
CA ALA A 53 -1.76 3.00 8.09
C ALA A 53 -0.86 2.48 9.20
N ASN A 54 -1.44 2.16 10.35
CA ASN A 54 -0.66 1.64 11.47
C ASN A 54 -0.06 0.28 11.15
N ILE A 55 -0.84 -0.59 10.50
CA ILE A 55 -0.33 -1.90 10.11
C ILE A 55 0.81 -1.75 9.12
N LEU A 56 0.64 -0.90 8.12
CA LEU A 56 1.67 -0.70 7.11
C LEU A 56 2.92 -0.09 7.74
N SER A 57 2.74 0.88 8.61
CA SER A 57 3.87 1.53 9.29
C SER A 57 4.68 0.51 10.09
N ALA A 58 4.00 -0.39 10.77
CA ALA A 58 4.68 -1.42 11.56
C ALA A 58 5.52 -2.36 10.70
N LEU A 59 5.22 -2.43 9.40
CA LEU A 59 5.95 -3.26 8.45
C LEU A 59 6.97 -2.47 7.64
N GLY A 60 7.11 -1.19 7.91
CA GLY A 60 7.99 -0.33 7.12
C GLY A 60 7.43 0.02 5.76
N LEU A 61 6.12 -0.07 5.62
CA LEU A 61 5.44 0.28 4.38
C LEU A 61 4.61 1.53 4.58
N GLU A 62 4.24 2.14 3.48
CA GLU A 62 3.35 3.30 3.56
C GLU A 62 2.37 3.26 2.40
N LEU A 63 1.24 3.91 2.62
CA LEU A 63 0.21 4.02 1.62
C LEU A 63 0.43 5.32 0.88
N ARG A 64 0.51 5.25 -0.45
CA ARG A 64 0.71 6.43 -1.26
C ARG A 64 -0.44 6.61 -2.20
N LEU A 65 -0.83 7.86 -2.39
CA LEU A 65 -1.86 8.22 -3.36
C LEU A 65 -1.20 8.62 -4.66
N GLN A 66 -1.78 8.14 -5.73
CA GLN A 66 -1.33 8.58 -7.05
C GLN A 66 -2.53 8.52 -7.97
N GLU A 67 -2.48 9.28 -9.02
CA GLU A 67 -3.57 9.31 -9.96
C GLU A 67 -3.69 7.97 -10.67
N ALA A 68 -4.93 7.54 -10.83
CA ALA A 68 -5.18 6.28 -11.52
C ALA A 68 -4.94 6.47 -13.01
N ASN A 69 -4.20 5.53 -13.60
CA ASN A 69 -3.99 5.48 -15.04
C ASN A 69 -4.98 4.51 -15.62
N ARG A 70 -6.05 5.02 -16.17
CA ARG A 70 -7.09 4.17 -16.73
C ARG A 70 -6.69 3.58 -18.06
N GLN A 71 -5.73 4.21 -18.71
CA GLN A 71 -5.20 3.72 -19.97
C GLN A 71 -3.73 3.53 -19.81
N ARG A 72 -3.23 2.52 -20.50
CA ARG A 72 -1.79 2.35 -20.53
C ARG A 72 -1.16 3.51 -21.27
N PRO A 73 -0.13 4.14 -20.69
CA PRO A 73 0.55 5.19 -21.44
C PRO A 73 1.21 4.60 -22.68
N THR A 74 1.15 5.35 -23.75
CA THR A 74 1.90 4.99 -24.95
C THR A 74 3.33 5.46 -24.78
N LEU A 75 4.19 4.99 -25.65
CA LEU A 75 5.56 5.46 -25.64
C LEU A 75 5.63 6.98 -25.83
N GLU A 76 4.78 7.49 -26.68
CA GLU A 76 4.70 8.92 -26.90
C GLU A 76 4.35 9.68 -25.63
N ASP A 77 3.37 9.15 -24.88
CA ASP A 77 2.96 9.79 -23.65
C ASP A 77 4.11 9.82 -22.64
N LEU A 78 4.84 8.74 -22.57
CA LEU A 78 5.97 8.66 -21.64
C LEU A 78 7.07 9.63 -22.03
N LEU A 79 7.32 9.77 -23.32
CA LEU A 79 8.33 10.70 -23.78
C LEU A 79 7.94 12.15 -23.51
N GLU A 80 6.66 12.45 -23.65
CA GLU A 80 6.18 13.79 -23.33
C GLU A 80 6.32 14.12 -21.87
N GLU A 81 6.03 13.15 -21.02
CA GLU A 81 6.19 13.34 -19.59
C GLU A 81 7.64 13.61 -19.23
N ASP A 82 8.55 12.88 -19.84
CA ASP A 82 9.97 13.10 -19.60
C ASP A 82 10.39 14.50 -20.00
N ARG A 83 9.89 14.97 -21.14
CA ARG A 83 10.22 16.31 -21.60
C ARG A 83 9.68 17.38 -20.67
N ASP A 84 8.46 17.18 -20.18
CA ASP A 84 7.87 18.11 -19.23
C ASP A 84 8.69 18.19 -17.97
N ASP A 85 9.10 17.04 -17.45
CA ASP A 85 9.92 16.99 -16.25
C ASP A 85 11.23 17.73 -16.46
N GLN A 86 11.83 17.58 -17.62
CA GLN A 86 13.09 18.21 -17.90
C GLN A 86 12.96 19.71 -18.03
N SER A 87 11.86 20.18 -18.57
CA SER A 87 11.67 21.61 -18.77
C SER A 87 11.40 22.32 -17.48
N LEU A 88 10.96 21.64 -16.54
CA LEU A 88 10.72 22.25 -15.25
C LEU A 88 11.97 22.39 -14.47
N ASP A 89 12.32 22.45 -14.42
CA ASP A 89 13.05 22.60 -13.71
C ASP A 89 13.25 23.08 -13.16
N ARG A 90 12.89 22.94 -13.42
CA ARG A 90 12.74 23.15 -13.03
C ARG A 90 12.22 23.45 -12.39
N ARG A 91 11.90 23.76 -12.15
CA ARG A 91 11.26 24.13 -11.56
C ARG A 91 10.70 23.54 -10.80
N ARG A 92 10.58 23.42 -10.59
CA ARG A 92 10.15 23.11 -10.12
C ARG A 92 10.20 22.84 -9.12
#